data_20d85203c74f32c20e882ac0e58a6f1f
#
_entry.id   20d85203c74f32c20e882ac0e58a6f1f
#
_cell.length_a   1.000
_cell.length_b   1.000
_cell.length_c   1.000
_cell.angle_alpha   90.00
_cell.angle_beta   90.00
_cell.angle_gamma   90.00
#
_symmetry.space_group_name_H-M   'P 1'
#
loop_
_entity.id
_entity.type
_entity.pdbx_description
1 polymer ?
#
loop_
_entity_poly.entity_id
_entity_poly.type
_entity_poly.pdbx_seq_one_letter_code
_entity_poly.pdbx_strand_id
1 'polypeptide(L)'
;MIKESKLCLDLSGAEVPLLTITEDVNDEHENAKKKVLIATGRVHPGESNSSWVLQGFLEWICSDDPGAKHIREKMVLKIVPMLNPDGVIVGNFRTGLAGNDLNRQFESPNEKLHPTVFAMKRLVEKLQGKGSKIWAYMDFHGHSLKKNVFIYAPQFPVHSPYYYKGRVLPKIISEKTDMFRYYSCIFRICKSKMTTARAVFAIDYGINNCFTIESSFANYMNQVRATIPFNTSLFVEMGRHIAVSCYEYLKLLEEEEAFKVEIQRTTEIRKKKKEQERRQGYGLPIEQNTSFNRATSTSAVSGKNEGRNEWLGPVRSMAEIVDGEEETKQGAKGIKSNKPRPSTSAGMNKRIRSLKYGSEQPIQDEIASKKKKKPMTANKKKSDQQQGPDPSTSAQQMNLGIYKYIEVNH
;
A
#
# COMPACT_ATOMS: atom_id res chain seq x y z
N MET A 1 17.92 11.23 9.86
CA MET A 1 17.01 10.86 8.78
C MET A 1 16.80 9.35 8.66
N ILE A 2 17.83 8.52 8.48
CA ILE A 2 17.72 7.05 8.35
C ILE A 2 18.41 6.35 9.50
N LYS A 3 17.75 5.34 10.08
CA LYS A 3 18.33 4.41 11.06
C LYS A 3 18.09 2.99 10.57
N GLU A 4 19.16 2.27 10.36
CA GLU A 4 19.11 0.83 10.10
C GLU A 4 19.12 0.05 11.42
N SER A 5 18.35 -1.01 11.48
CA SER A 5 18.32 -1.96 12.58
C SER A 5 17.97 -3.34 12.02
N LYS A 6 18.25 -4.37 12.78
CA LYS A 6 17.88 -5.73 12.43
C LYS A 6 16.41 -5.98 12.78
N LEU A 7 15.61 -6.45 11.81
CA LEU A 7 14.25 -6.96 12.06
C LEU A 7 14.34 -8.33 12.75
N CYS A 8 15.05 -9.27 12.13
CA CYS A 8 15.31 -10.62 12.63
C CYS A 8 16.47 -11.26 11.85
N LEU A 9 16.76 -12.51 12.14
CA LEU A 9 17.48 -13.42 11.24
C LEU A 9 16.47 -14.24 10.44
N ASP A 10 16.79 -14.58 9.18
CA ASP A 10 16.04 -15.54 8.40
C ASP A 10 16.44 -17.00 8.73
N LEU A 11 15.91 -17.99 8.01
CA LEU A 11 16.24 -19.40 8.26
C LEU A 11 17.70 -19.76 7.90
N SER A 12 18.36 -19.01 7.04
CA SER A 12 19.77 -19.19 6.69
C SER A 12 20.72 -18.55 7.70
N GLY A 13 20.19 -17.75 8.64
CA GLY A 13 20.96 -16.94 9.57
C GLY A 13 21.34 -15.56 8.99
N ALA A 14 20.84 -15.18 7.81
CA ALA A 14 21.09 -13.87 7.25
C ALA A 14 20.26 -12.80 7.99
N GLU A 15 20.85 -11.62 8.16
CA GLU A 15 20.16 -10.49 8.78
C GLU A 15 19.13 -9.88 7.82
N VAL A 16 17.92 -9.66 8.32
CA VAL A 16 16.87 -8.94 7.63
C VAL A 16 16.84 -7.51 8.15
N PRO A 17 17.23 -6.51 7.32
CA PRO A 17 17.29 -5.13 7.76
C PRO A 17 15.90 -4.52 7.90
N LEU A 18 15.73 -3.63 8.88
CA LEU A 18 14.61 -2.74 9.07
C LEU A 18 15.11 -1.30 9.02
N LEU A 19 14.76 -0.59 7.97
CA LEU A 19 15.04 0.83 7.84
C LEU A 19 13.94 1.64 8.54
N THR A 20 14.34 2.58 9.36
CA THR A 20 13.46 3.58 9.95
C THR A 20 13.83 4.93 9.35
N ILE A 21 12.87 5.57 8.66
CA ILE A 21 13.09 6.83 7.95
C ILE A 21 12.09 7.86 8.47
N THR A 22 12.59 8.99 8.95
CA THR A 22 11.82 10.15 9.39
C THR A 22 12.77 11.35 9.45
N GLU A 23 12.28 12.59 9.59
CA GLU A 23 13.16 13.77 9.54
C GLU A 23 14.19 13.77 10.65
N ASP A 24 13.78 13.59 11.91
CA ASP A 24 14.70 13.32 13.01
C ASP A 24 14.42 11.92 13.61
N VAL A 25 15.27 10.98 13.27
CA VAL A 25 15.13 9.58 13.71
C VAL A 25 15.42 9.38 15.20
N ASN A 26 16.09 10.34 15.84
CA ASN A 26 16.48 10.27 17.25
C ASN A 26 15.44 10.89 18.18
N ASP A 27 14.54 11.72 17.67
CA ASP A 27 13.44 12.29 18.46
C ASP A 27 12.30 11.25 18.61
N GLU A 28 12.44 10.36 19.59
CA GLU A 28 11.46 9.30 19.86
C GLU A 28 10.11 9.88 20.30
N HIS A 29 10.09 11.02 21.00
CA HIS A 29 8.87 11.65 21.49
C HIS A 29 8.02 12.21 20.34
N GLU A 30 8.60 12.98 19.42
CA GLU A 30 7.88 13.48 18.25
C GLU A 30 7.53 12.36 17.28
N ASN A 31 8.43 11.38 17.10
CA ASN A 31 8.17 10.24 16.23
C ASN A 31 7.01 9.36 16.72
N ALA A 32 6.76 9.27 18.02
CA ALA A 32 5.61 8.54 18.57
C ALA A 32 4.26 9.15 18.17
N LYS A 33 4.21 10.44 17.86
CA LYS A 33 2.99 11.16 17.43
C LYS A 33 2.69 11.00 15.95
N LYS A 34 3.71 10.66 15.15
CA LYS A 34 3.59 10.56 13.69
C LYS A 34 2.83 9.32 13.26
N LYS A 35 2.20 9.40 12.10
CA LYS A 35 1.65 8.22 11.43
C LYS A 35 2.78 7.31 10.94
N VAL A 36 2.52 6.01 10.91
CA VAL A 36 3.50 5.02 10.43
C VAL A 36 3.09 4.50 9.06
N LEU A 37 4.04 4.49 8.11
CA LEU A 37 3.94 3.77 6.85
C LEU A 37 4.89 2.58 6.92
N ILE A 38 4.40 1.38 6.64
CA ILE A 38 5.20 0.16 6.56
C ILE A 38 5.28 -0.27 5.10
N ALA A 39 6.49 -0.57 4.60
CA ALA A 39 6.65 -1.12 3.26
C ALA A 39 7.57 -2.34 3.28
N THR A 40 7.21 -3.34 2.49
CA THR A 40 7.98 -4.58 2.33
C THR A 40 8.19 -4.89 0.85
N GLY A 41 9.33 -5.51 0.53
CA GLY A 41 9.60 -6.05 -0.81
C GLY A 41 10.11 -7.48 -0.74
N ARG A 42 10.13 -8.17 -1.88
CA ARG A 42 10.74 -9.49 -2.05
C ARG A 42 10.26 -10.55 -1.06
N VAL A 43 8.99 -10.55 -0.68
CA VAL A 43 8.39 -11.71 0.03
C VAL A 43 8.42 -12.95 -0.86
N HIS A 44 8.30 -12.77 -2.18
CA HIS A 44 8.60 -13.81 -3.18
C HIS A 44 9.97 -13.52 -3.79
N PRO A 45 10.93 -14.44 -3.64
CA PRO A 45 12.34 -14.19 -4.00
C PRO A 45 12.57 -13.84 -5.48
N GLY A 46 11.84 -14.50 -6.41
CA GLY A 46 11.99 -14.27 -7.84
C GLY A 46 11.37 -12.97 -8.37
N GLU A 47 10.66 -12.22 -7.53
CA GLU A 47 10.00 -10.97 -7.94
C GLU A 47 10.97 -9.78 -7.86
N SER A 48 12.09 -9.85 -8.60
CA SER A 48 13.19 -8.86 -8.58
C SER A 48 12.75 -7.43 -8.93
N ASN A 49 11.74 -7.28 -9.77
CA ASN A 49 11.16 -5.98 -10.11
C ASN A 49 10.60 -5.23 -8.89
N SER A 50 10.12 -5.95 -7.87
CA SER A 50 9.66 -5.34 -6.62
C SER A 50 10.77 -4.56 -5.91
N SER A 51 12.02 -5.05 -5.96
CA SER A 51 13.17 -4.34 -5.39
C SER A 51 13.48 -3.06 -6.13
N TRP A 52 13.41 -3.04 -7.46
CA TRP A 52 13.66 -1.84 -8.26
C TRP A 52 12.58 -0.78 -8.04
N VAL A 53 11.31 -1.19 -7.92
CA VAL A 53 10.22 -0.25 -7.58
C VAL A 53 10.41 0.30 -6.18
N LEU A 54 10.74 -0.55 -5.20
CA LEU A 54 10.99 -0.10 -3.83
C LEU A 54 12.24 0.79 -3.74
N GLN A 55 13.26 0.57 -4.56
CA GLN A 55 14.42 1.44 -4.67
C GLN A 55 14.01 2.86 -5.07
N GLY A 56 13.25 3.01 -6.15
CA GLY A 56 12.80 4.34 -6.58
C GLY A 56 11.90 5.04 -5.55
N PHE A 57 11.10 4.27 -4.81
CA PHE A 57 10.35 4.78 -3.68
C PHE A 57 11.28 5.34 -2.60
N LEU A 58 12.31 4.58 -2.22
CA LEU A 58 13.29 4.97 -1.20
C LEU A 58 14.14 6.16 -1.64
N GLU A 59 14.62 6.18 -2.89
CA GLU A 59 15.43 7.27 -3.43
C GLU A 59 14.69 8.61 -3.33
N TRP A 60 13.39 8.63 -3.68
CA TRP A 60 12.62 9.86 -3.55
C TRP A 60 12.33 10.23 -2.09
N ILE A 61 11.93 9.26 -1.24
CA ILE A 61 11.67 9.52 0.19
C ILE A 61 12.91 10.07 0.90
N CYS A 62 14.11 9.70 0.47
CA CYS A 62 15.37 10.14 1.07
C CYS A 62 15.99 11.37 0.37
N SER A 63 15.34 11.89 -0.67
CA SER A 63 15.82 13.07 -1.39
C SER A 63 15.56 14.39 -0.65
N ASP A 64 16.13 15.47 -1.19
CA ASP A 64 15.90 16.84 -0.72
C ASP A 64 14.61 17.47 -1.30
N ASP A 65 13.79 16.68 -2.01
CA ASP A 65 12.48 17.13 -2.51
C ASP A 65 11.61 17.62 -1.34
N PRO A 66 11.00 18.82 -1.43
CA PRO A 66 10.16 19.37 -0.35
C PRO A 66 9.01 18.44 0.05
N GLY A 67 8.44 17.69 -0.89
CA GLY A 67 7.39 16.71 -0.60
C GLY A 67 7.92 15.50 0.15
N ALA A 68 9.13 15.04 -0.16
CA ALA A 68 9.80 13.97 0.57
C ALA A 68 10.11 14.40 2.01
N LYS A 69 10.61 15.61 2.20
CA LYS A 69 10.83 16.20 3.52
C LYS A 69 9.53 16.29 4.30
N HIS A 70 8.45 16.77 3.69
CA HIS A 70 7.13 16.84 4.33
C HIS A 70 6.63 15.46 4.81
N ILE A 71 6.78 14.41 3.99
CA ILE A 71 6.46 13.03 4.44
C ILE A 71 7.29 12.66 5.68
N ARG A 72 8.60 12.89 5.67
CA ARG A 72 9.49 12.56 6.79
C ARG A 72 9.17 13.37 8.06
N GLU A 73 8.71 14.60 7.92
CA GLU A 73 8.24 15.43 9.04
C GLU A 73 6.94 14.87 9.67
N LYS A 74 6.03 14.33 8.87
CA LYS A 74 4.70 13.89 9.28
C LYS A 74 4.59 12.40 9.56
N MET A 75 5.53 11.60 9.08
CA MET A 75 5.48 10.13 9.15
C MET A 75 6.80 9.52 9.62
N VAL A 76 6.67 8.32 10.18
CA VAL A 76 7.76 7.36 10.37
C VAL A 76 7.56 6.24 9.36
N LEU A 77 8.54 6.03 8.49
CA LEU A 77 8.52 4.92 7.54
C LEU A 77 9.32 3.75 8.11
N LYS A 78 8.74 2.55 8.07
CA LYS A 78 9.36 1.28 8.46
C LYS A 78 9.47 0.42 7.21
N ILE A 79 10.67 0.26 6.68
CA ILE A 79 10.89 -0.40 5.39
C ILE A 79 11.70 -1.68 5.61
N VAL A 80 11.21 -2.78 5.07
CA VAL A 80 11.94 -4.06 4.97
C VAL A 80 12.20 -4.34 3.49
N PRO A 81 13.40 -4.02 2.98
CA PRO A 81 13.67 -4.08 1.54
C PRO A 81 13.56 -5.48 0.94
N MET A 82 13.90 -6.50 1.73
CA MET A 82 13.88 -7.89 1.30
C MET A 82 13.37 -8.77 2.46
N LEU A 83 12.14 -9.28 2.33
CA LEU A 83 11.50 -10.06 3.40
C LEU A 83 11.85 -11.55 3.32
N ASN A 84 12.44 -12.01 2.21
CA ASN A 84 12.77 -13.43 1.97
C ASN A 84 14.18 -13.58 1.42
N PRO A 85 15.22 -13.15 2.17
CA PRO A 85 16.60 -13.22 1.68
C PRO A 85 17.11 -14.65 1.51
N ASP A 86 16.71 -15.60 2.35
CA ASP A 86 17.08 -17.01 2.20
C ASP A 86 16.62 -17.62 0.87
N GLY A 87 15.37 -17.31 0.48
CA GLY A 87 14.84 -17.72 -0.80
C GLY A 87 15.56 -17.08 -1.99
N VAL A 88 16.02 -15.84 -1.85
CA VAL A 88 16.85 -15.15 -2.88
C VAL A 88 18.21 -15.79 -2.99
N ILE A 89 18.89 -16.07 -1.86
CA ILE A 89 20.23 -16.66 -1.83
C ILE A 89 20.24 -18.05 -2.51
N VAL A 90 19.21 -18.89 -2.25
CA VAL A 90 19.13 -20.23 -2.85
C VAL A 90 18.52 -20.24 -4.26
N GLY A 91 18.08 -19.09 -4.75
CA GLY A 91 17.53 -18.95 -6.12
C GLY A 91 16.10 -19.44 -6.28
N ASN A 92 15.29 -19.49 -5.24
CA ASN A 92 13.88 -19.84 -5.31
C ASN A 92 13.09 -18.76 -6.05
N PHE A 93 12.08 -19.17 -6.82
CA PHE A 93 11.20 -18.22 -7.46
C PHE A 93 10.15 -17.64 -6.48
N ARG A 94 9.60 -18.48 -5.56
CA ARG A 94 8.45 -18.07 -4.74
C ARG A 94 8.60 -18.35 -3.25
N THR A 95 9.15 -19.49 -2.88
CA THR A 95 9.16 -19.96 -1.48
C THR A 95 10.46 -19.56 -0.77
N GLY A 96 10.40 -19.44 0.56
CA GLY A 96 11.59 -19.41 1.40
C GLY A 96 12.27 -20.76 1.52
N LEU A 97 13.31 -20.84 2.35
CA LEU A 97 14.13 -22.04 2.54
C LEU A 97 13.32 -23.24 3.08
N ALA A 98 12.27 -23.00 3.86
CA ALA A 98 11.35 -24.02 4.35
C ALA A 98 10.37 -24.56 3.27
N GLY A 99 10.46 -24.11 2.01
CA GLY A 99 9.57 -24.52 0.93
C GLY A 99 8.16 -23.92 0.97
N ASN A 100 7.89 -22.97 1.89
CA ASN A 100 6.60 -22.35 2.08
C ASN A 100 6.54 -20.98 1.37
N ASP A 101 5.36 -20.68 0.77
CA ASP A 101 5.02 -19.33 0.34
C ASP A 101 4.80 -18.45 1.60
N LEU A 102 5.75 -17.56 1.87
CA LEU A 102 5.70 -16.70 3.06
C LEU A 102 4.47 -15.77 3.06
N ASN A 103 3.96 -15.36 1.89
CA ASN A 103 2.73 -14.58 1.80
C ASN A 103 1.44 -15.44 1.91
N ARG A 104 1.55 -16.61 2.52
CA ARG A 104 0.42 -17.45 2.99
C ARG A 104 0.54 -17.77 4.48
N GLN A 105 1.55 -17.20 5.15
CA GLN A 105 1.85 -17.54 6.55
C GLN A 105 1.52 -16.41 7.54
N PHE A 106 0.94 -15.27 7.09
CA PHE A 106 0.70 -14.12 7.96
C PHE A 106 -0.39 -14.35 9.00
N GLU A 107 -1.38 -15.21 8.74
CA GLU A 107 -2.43 -15.53 9.71
C GLU A 107 -1.86 -16.16 10.99
N SER A 108 -1.05 -17.20 10.84
CA SER A 108 -0.44 -17.94 11.94
C SER A 108 1.02 -18.32 11.64
N PRO A 109 1.94 -17.35 11.63
CA PRO A 109 3.33 -17.63 11.31
C PRO A 109 3.98 -18.46 12.43
N ASN A 110 4.70 -19.51 12.03
CA ASN A 110 5.55 -20.24 12.95
C ASN A 110 6.88 -19.50 13.11
N GLU A 111 7.28 -19.17 14.34
CA GLU A 111 8.49 -18.41 14.63
C GLU A 111 9.77 -19.05 14.06
N LYS A 112 9.85 -20.38 14.11
CA LYS A 112 11.02 -21.13 13.64
C LYS A 112 11.03 -21.37 12.14
N LEU A 113 9.87 -21.49 11.48
CA LEU A 113 9.77 -21.78 10.04
C LEU A 113 9.53 -20.53 9.18
N HIS A 114 8.99 -19.48 9.78
CA HIS A 114 8.65 -18.25 9.09
C HIS A 114 9.13 -17.01 9.89
N PRO A 115 10.42 -16.96 10.29
CA PRO A 115 10.93 -15.96 11.24
C PRO A 115 10.70 -14.52 10.75
N THR A 116 10.81 -14.26 9.46
CA THR A 116 10.63 -12.92 8.89
C THR A 116 9.16 -12.46 8.95
N VAL A 117 8.21 -13.36 8.65
CA VAL A 117 6.77 -13.07 8.75
C VAL A 117 6.36 -12.91 10.21
N PHE A 118 6.87 -13.76 11.10
CA PHE A 118 6.64 -13.65 12.54
C PHE A 118 7.14 -12.29 13.06
N ALA A 119 8.36 -11.90 12.70
CA ALA A 119 8.94 -10.62 13.10
C ALA A 119 8.16 -9.42 12.55
N MET A 120 7.61 -9.50 11.32
CA MET A 120 6.76 -8.47 10.76
C MET A 120 5.45 -8.31 11.56
N LYS A 121 4.79 -9.41 11.93
CA LYS A 121 3.61 -9.33 12.81
C LYS A 121 3.94 -8.71 14.14
N ARG A 122 5.04 -9.14 14.77
CA ARG A 122 5.52 -8.56 16.04
C ARG A 122 5.85 -7.08 15.94
N LEU A 123 6.38 -6.62 14.78
CA LEU A 123 6.61 -5.20 14.52
C LEU A 123 5.29 -4.41 14.52
N VAL A 124 4.26 -4.90 13.82
CA VAL A 124 2.93 -4.27 13.77
C VAL A 124 2.31 -4.24 15.16
N GLU A 125 2.32 -5.36 15.88
CA GLU A 125 1.81 -5.47 17.26
C GLU A 125 2.52 -4.48 18.20
N LYS A 126 3.85 -4.41 18.12
CA LYS A 126 4.65 -3.47 18.94
C LYS A 126 4.31 -2.01 18.64
N LEU A 127 4.13 -1.66 17.37
CA LEU A 127 3.76 -0.30 16.97
C LEU A 127 2.38 0.07 17.50
N GLN A 128 1.38 -0.81 17.31
CA GLN A 128 0.02 -0.57 17.82
C GLN A 128 -0.03 -0.56 19.34
N GLY A 129 0.70 -1.46 20.01
CA GLY A 129 0.81 -1.49 21.48
C GLY A 129 1.44 -0.22 22.07
N LYS A 130 2.23 0.51 21.29
CA LYS A 130 2.75 1.86 21.64
C LYS A 130 1.79 2.99 21.26
N GLY A 131 0.60 2.70 20.74
CA GLY A 131 -0.38 3.70 20.29
C GLY A 131 -0.09 4.31 18.92
N SER A 132 0.88 3.79 18.15
CA SER A 132 1.20 4.30 16.82
C SER A 132 0.04 4.08 15.86
N LYS A 133 -0.33 5.11 15.10
CA LYS A 133 -1.33 5.02 14.03
C LYS A 133 -0.68 4.55 12.74
N ILE A 134 -0.82 3.27 12.40
CA ILE A 134 -0.33 2.75 11.13
C ILE A 134 -1.27 3.23 10.02
N TRP A 135 -0.74 4.13 9.16
CA TRP A 135 -1.50 4.73 8.07
C TRP A 135 -1.64 3.80 6.88
N ALA A 136 -0.54 3.10 6.52
CA ALA A 136 -0.54 2.19 5.39
C ALA A 136 0.46 1.04 5.58
N TYR A 137 0.15 -0.10 4.96
CA TYR A 137 1.05 -1.20 4.68
C TYR A 137 1.12 -1.41 3.17
N MET A 138 2.32 -1.38 2.61
CA MET A 138 2.59 -1.54 1.19
C MET A 138 3.52 -2.73 0.95
N ASP A 139 3.05 -3.70 0.18
CA ASP A 139 3.80 -4.91 -0.16
C ASP A 139 4.11 -4.92 -1.65
N PHE A 140 5.39 -4.76 -1.99
CA PHE A 140 5.85 -4.65 -3.38
C PHE A 140 6.10 -6.05 -3.97
N HIS A 141 5.40 -6.34 -5.06
CA HIS A 141 5.37 -7.63 -5.74
C HIS A 141 5.65 -7.53 -7.23
N GLY A 142 5.92 -8.69 -7.84
CA GLY A 142 5.97 -8.88 -9.28
C GLY A 142 4.82 -9.74 -9.80
N HIS A 143 4.30 -9.43 -10.98
CA HIS A 143 3.18 -10.14 -11.61
C HIS A 143 3.54 -10.68 -13.00
N SER A 144 3.39 -12.00 -13.20
CA SER A 144 3.84 -12.69 -14.42
C SER A 144 2.86 -12.60 -15.60
N LEU A 145 1.57 -12.36 -15.35
CA LEU A 145 0.54 -12.46 -16.40
C LEU A 145 -0.01 -11.10 -16.86
N LYS A 146 -0.34 -10.21 -15.93
CA LYS A 146 -0.93 -8.92 -16.27
C LYS A 146 0.14 -7.92 -16.68
N LYS A 147 -0.21 -7.06 -17.63
CA LYS A 147 0.58 -5.86 -17.97
C LYS A 147 0.39 -4.75 -16.93
N ASN A 148 1.24 -3.73 -17.00
CA ASN A 148 1.21 -2.55 -16.14
C ASN A 148 1.47 -2.84 -14.66
N VAL A 149 1.45 -1.79 -13.86
CA VAL A 149 1.42 -1.84 -12.39
C VAL A 149 -0.01 -1.61 -11.93
N PHE A 150 -0.43 -2.32 -10.91
CA PHE A 150 -1.78 -2.21 -10.33
C PHE A 150 -1.77 -2.65 -8.86
N ILE A 151 -2.87 -2.44 -8.16
CA ILE A 151 -2.97 -2.70 -6.72
C ILE A 151 -4.08 -3.69 -6.41
N TYR A 152 -3.80 -4.62 -5.49
CA TYR A 152 -4.81 -5.33 -4.74
C TYR A 152 -4.97 -4.68 -3.36
N ALA A 153 -6.21 -4.35 -2.98
CA ALA A 153 -6.55 -3.70 -1.72
C ALA A 153 -7.71 -4.41 -0.99
N PRO A 154 -7.93 -4.13 0.30
CA PRO A 154 -9.10 -4.59 1.03
C PRO A 154 -10.40 -4.04 0.44
N GLN A 155 -11.49 -4.77 0.67
CA GLN A 155 -12.84 -4.32 0.39
C GLN A 155 -13.46 -3.70 1.63
N PHE A 156 -14.12 -2.57 1.45
CA PHE A 156 -14.95 -1.95 2.49
C PHE A 156 -16.40 -1.86 2.02
N PRO A 157 -17.39 -1.93 2.94
CA PRO A 157 -18.79 -1.68 2.60
C PRO A 157 -18.97 -0.31 1.95
N VAL A 158 -19.87 -0.19 0.99
CA VAL A 158 -20.13 1.05 0.22
C VAL A 158 -20.43 2.25 1.15
N HIS A 159 -21.12 2.02 2.26
CA HIS A 159 -21.44 3.05 3.25
C HIS A 159 -20.30 3.36 4.24
N SER A 160 -19.19 2.62 4.18
CA SER A 160 -18.02 2.89 5.01
C SER A 160 -17.25 4.09 4.47
N PRO A 161 -16.77 5.02 5.33
CA PRO A 161 -15.90 6.10 4.91
C PRO A 161 -14.58 5.61 4.28
N TYR A 162 -14.20 4.35 4.52
CA TYR A 162 -13.01 3.72 3.94
C TYR A 162 -13.23 3.18 2.53
N TYR A 163 -14.49 3.08 2.06
CA TYR A 163 -14.78 2.61 0.70
C TYR A 163 -14.07 3.45 -0.37
N TYR A 164 -14.18 4.77 -0.28
CA TYR A 164 -13.48 5.69 -1.19
C TYR A 164 -12.01 5.89 -0.80
N LYS A 165 -11.71 6.02 0.50
CA LYS A 165 -10.33 6.26 0.97
C LYS A 165 -9.34 5.20 0.50
N GLY A 166 -9.72 3.92 0.47
CA GLY A 166 -8.88 2.84 -0.06
C GLY A 166 -8.61 2.93 -1.57
N ARG A 167 -9.36 3.78 -2.31
CA ARG A 167 -9.20 3.98 -3.75
C ARG A 167 -8.44 5.25 -4.12
N VAL A 168 -8.22 6.16 -3.17
CA VAL A 168 -7.59 7.46 -3.42
C VAL A 168 -6.15 7.29 -3.92
N LEU A 169 -5.32 6.56 -3.19
CA LEU A 169 -3.92 6.37 -3.59
C LEU A 169 -3.78 5.72 -4.98
N PRO A 170 -4.46 4.59 -5.30
CA PRO A 170 -4.44 4.03 -6.65
C PRO A 170 -4.89 5.01 -7.73
N LYS A 171 -5.87 5.86 -7.43
CA LYS A 171 -6.36 6.87 -8.38
C LYS A 171 -5.31 7.95 -8.64
N ILE A 172 -4.69 8.50 -7.59
CA ILE A 172 -3.61 9.48 -7.72
C ILE A 172 -2.45 8.91 -8.55
N ILE A 173 -2.02 7.67 -8.27
CA ILE A 173 -0.94 7.03 -9.04
C ILE A 173 -1.31 6.94 -10.51
N SER A 174 -2.55 6.58 -10.84
CA SER A 174 -3.02 6.41 -12.22
C SER A 174 -3.07 7.72 -13.03
N GLU A 175 -3.11 8.85 -12.36
CA GLU A 175 -3.08 10.18 -12.98
C GLU A 175 -1.67 10.66 -13.28
N LYS A 176 -0.66 10.04 -12.66
CA LYS A 176 0.74 10.43 -12.83
C LYS A 176 1.47 9.68 -13.92
N THR A 177 1.06 8.46 -14.21
CA THR A 177 1.83 7.61 -15.13
C THR A 177 0.97 6.54 -15.79
N ASP A 178 1.22 6.31 -17.08
CA ASP A 178 0.61 5.22 -17.87
C ASP A 178 1.10 3.82 -17.43
N MET A 179 2.23 3.76 -16.73
CA MET A 179 2.72 2.50 -16.18
C MET A 179 1.74 1.88 -15.19
N PHE A 180 0.92 2.71 -14.53
CA PHE A 180 -0.08 2.23 -13.57
C PHE A 180 -1.48 2.18 -14.19
N ARG A 181 -2.21 1.09 -13.96
CA ARG A 181 -3.55 0.89 -14.52
C ARG A 181 -4.60 0.72 -13.43
N TYR A 182 -5.36 1.78 -13.15
CA TYR A 182 -6.40 1.78 -12.12
C TYR A 182 -7.44 0.69 -12.32
N TYR A 183 -7.93 0.49 -13.54
CA TYR A 183 -8.95 -0.54 -13.86
C TYR A 183 -8.46 -1.99 -13.72
N SER A 184 -7.17 -2.21 -13.53
CA SER A 184 -6.61 -3.51 -13.19
C SER A 184 -6.55 -3.77 -11.69
N CYS A 185 -6.81 -2.74 -10.87
CA CYS A 185 -6.86 -2.86 -9.41
C CYS A 185 -8.07 -3.69 -8.96
N ILE A 186 -7.90 -4.43 -7.87
CA ILE A 186 -8.95 -5.25 -7.27
C ILE A 186 -9.09 -4.89 -5.80
N PHE A 187 -10.26 -4.37 -5.44
CA PHE A 187 -10.62 -3.99 -4.06
C PHE A 187 -11.47 -5.09 -3.41
N ARG A 188 -10.88 -6.29 -3.31
CA ARG A 188 -11.52 -7.47 -2.73
C ARG A 188 -10.48 -8.45 -2.22
N ILE A 189 -10.78 -9.12 -1.09
CA ILE A 189 -10.00 -10.23 -0.57
C ILE A 189 -10.77 -11.52 -0.83
N CYS A 190 -10.21 -12.40 -1.67
CA CYS A 190 -10.77 -13.74 -1.91
C CYS A 190 -10.41 -14.68 -0.75
N LYS A 191 -11.21 -15.73 -0.52
CA LYS A 191 -10.96 -16.75 0.54
C LYS A 191 -9.55 -17.33 0.49
N SER A 192 -9.02 -17.63 -0.71
CA SER A 192 -7.66 -18.15 -0.89
C SER A 192 -6.54 -17.15 -0.59
N LYS A 193 -6.86 -15.90 -0.25
CA LYS A 193 -5.92 -14.82 0.05
C LYS A 193 -6.06 -14.29 1.47
N MET A 194 -6.88 -14.92 2.32
CA MET A 194 -7.12 -14.49 3.70
C MET A 194 -5.85 -14.52 4.56
N THR A 195 -4.92 -15.43 4.25
CA THR A 195 -3.65 -15.64 4.96
C THR A 195 -2.49 -14.75 4.49
N THR A 196 -2.75 -13.83 3.54
CA THR A 196 -1.73 -12.88 3.03
C THR A 196 -1.53 -11.70 3.98
N ALA A 197 -0.35 -11.05 3.92
CA ALA A 197 -0.05 -9.84 4.68
C ALA A 197 -1.15 -8.78 4.57
N ARG A 198 -1.57 -8.46 3.34
CA ARG A 198 -2.63 -7.48 3.08
C ARG A 198 -3.95 -7.82 3.78
N ALA A 199 -4.36 -9.10 3.77
CA ALA A 199 -5.62 -9.51 4.37
C ALA A 199 -5.54 -9.46 5.91
N VAL A 200 -4.50 -10.06 6.47
CA VAL A 200 -4.29 -10.15 7.92
C VAL A 200 -4.14 -8.75 8.52
N PHE A 201 -3.30 -7.90 7.96
CA PHE A 201 -3.10 -6.56 8.51
C PHE A 201 -4.34 -5.66 8.36
N ALA A 202 -5.16 -5.87 7.33
CA ALA A 202 -6.41 -5.14 7.18
C ALA A 202 -7.49 -5.63 8.16
N ILE A 203 -7.64 -6.95 8.32
CA ILE A 203 -8.76 -7.55 9.08
C ILE A 203 -8.44 -7.61 10.56
N ASP A 204 -7.28 -8.17 10.92
CA ASP A 204 -6.94 -8.47 12.31
C ASP A 204 -6.35 -7.24 13.02
N TYR A 205 -5.69 -6.34 12.27
CA TYR A 205 -5.01 -5.16 12.83
C TYR A 205 -5.68 -3.84 12.45
N GLY A 206 -6.74 -3.85 11.64
CA GLY A 206 -7.52 -2.65 11.30
C GLY A 206 -6.75 -1.63 10.45
N ILE A 207 -5.71 -2.06 9.72
CA ILE A 207 -4.96 -1.17 8.84
C ILE A 207 -5.71 -1.04 7.52
N ASN A 208 -6.39 0.10 7.30
CA ASN A 208 -7.29 0.26 6.17
C ASN A 208 -6.57 0.37 4.82
N ASN A 209 -5.39 0.96 4.78
CA ASN A 209 -4.59 1.13 3.56
C ASN A 209 -3.57 -0.02 3.44
N CYS A 210 -4.04 -1.25 3.21
CA CYS A 210 -3.18 -2.40 2.96
C CYS A 210 -3.14 -2.69 1.45
N PHE A 211 -2.00 -2.45 0.84
CA PHE A 211 -1.81 -2.54 -0.61
C PHE A 211 -0.80 -3.63 -0.97
N THR A 212 -1.19 -4.56 -1.86
CA THR A 212 -0.23 -5.37 -2.61
C THR A 212 -0.04 -4.67 -3.95
N ILE A 213 1.16 -4.18 -4.20
CA ILE A 213 1.52 -3.42 -5.41
C ILE A 213 2.17 -4.40 -6.36
N GLU A 214 1.47 -4.74 -7.43
CA GLU A 214 1.88 -5.73 -8.42
C GLU A 214 2.48 -5.03 -9.64
N SER A 215 3.73 -5.32 -9.96
CA SER A 215 4.41 -4.79 -11.13
C SER A 215 4.63 -5.89 -12.18
N SER A 216 4.21 -5.66 -13.42
CA SER A 216 4.45 -6.63 -14.50
C SER A 216 5.94 -6.87 -14.71
N PHE A 217 6.35 -8.14 -14.89
CA PHE A 217 7.73 -8.45 -15.31
C PHE A 217 8.02 -8.02 -16.74
N ALA A 218 6.99 -7.94 -17.58
CA ALA A 218 7.19 -7.83 -19.02
C ALA A 218 7.06 -6.38 -19.52
N ASN A 219 5.89 -5.79 -19.39
CA ASN A 219 5.58 -4.54 -20.08
C ASN A 219 4.38 -3.80 -19.49
N TYR A 220 4.23 -2.55 -19.93
CA TYR A 220 3.00 -1.77 -19.73
C TYR A 220 2.42 -1.32 -21.08
N MET A 221 1.15 -0.97 -21.08
CA MET A 221 0.44 -0.41 -22.21
C MET A 221 0.11 1.03 -21.89
N ASN A 222 0.62 1.95 -22.71
CA ASN A 222 0.36 3.38 -22.56
C ASN A 222 -1.03 3.80 -23.10
N GLN A 223 -1.35 5.09 -23.03
CA GLN A 223 -2.65 5.66 -23.46
C GLN A 223 -2.92 5.43 -24.95
N VAL A 224 -1.90 5.47 -25.80
CA VAL A 224 -2.04 5.19 -27.23
C VAL A 224 -1.98 3.70 -27.57
N ARG A 225 -2.15 2.83 -26.55
CA ARG A 225 -2.13 1.36 -26.67
C ARG A 225 -0.81 0.76 -27.17
N ALA A 226 0.28 1.51 -27.17
CA ALA A 226 1.61 0.95 -27.41
C ALA A 226 2.06 0.10 -26.21
N THR A 227 2.66 -1.06 -26.51
CA THR A 227 3.24 -1.93 -25.49
C THR A 227 4.72 -1.59 -25.32
N ILE A 228 5.11 -1.18 -24.12
CA ILE A 228 6.46 -0.73 -23.78
C ILE A 228 7.06 -1.72 -22.78
N PRO A 229 8.19 -2.36 -23.08
CA PRO A 229 8.87 -3.24 -22.14
C PRO A 229 9.34 -2.49 -20.91
N PHE A 230 9.18 -3.09 -19.72
CA PHE A 230 9.80 -2.58 -18.52
C PHE A 230 11.31 -2.82 -18.55
N ASN A 231 12.04 -1.88 -18.02
CA ASN A 231 13.45 -1.97 -17.66
C ASN A 231 13.64 -1.48 -16.22
N THR A 232 14.83 -1.60 -15.67
CA THR A 232 15.15 -1.18 -14.30
C THR A 232 14.86 0.29 -14.05
N SER A 233 15.19 1.18 -14.99
CA SER A 233 14.93 2.62 -14.86
C SER A 233 13.43 2.92 -14.75
N LEU A 234 12.58 2.26 -15.54
CA LEU A 234 11.13 2.43 -15.48
C LEU A 234 10.54 1.87 -14.18
N PHE A 235 11.09 0.82 -13.60
CA PHE A 235 10.69 0.36 -12.28
C PHE A 235 11.07 1.36 -11.18
N VAL A 236 12.26 1.93 -11.23
CA VAL A 236 12.71 2.99 -10.30
C VAL A 236 11.80 4.22 -10.44
N GLU A 237 11.50 4.64 -11.68
CA GLU A 237 10.57 5.74 -11.94
C GLU A 237 9.17 5.44 -11.39
N MET A 238 8.67 4.23 -11.56
CA MET A 238 7.39 3.80 -10.98
C MET A 238 7.39 3.93 -9.45
N GLY A 239 8.47 3.52 -8.80
CA GLY A 239 8.65 3.67 -7.35
C GLY A 239 8.57 5.13 -6.91
N ARG A 240 9.22 6.02 -7.64
CA ARG A 240 9.14 7.47 -7.42
C ARG A 240 7.70 7.99 -7.55
N HIS A 241 6.96 7.57 -8.58
CA HIS A 241 5.56 7.97 -8.75
C HIS A 241 4.69 7.51 -7.57
N ILE A 242 4.91 6.31 -7.04
CA ILE A 242 4.19 5.82 -5.85
C ILE A 242 4.51 6.70 -4.63
N ALA A 243 5.78 7.04 -4.41
CA ALA A 243 6.20 7.88 -3.29
C ALA A 243 5.61 9.30 -3.36
N VAL A 244 5.67 9.94 -4.54
CA VAL A 244 5.03 11.24 -4.79
C VAL A 244 3.52 11.18 -4.56
N SER A 245 2.88 10.08 -4.98
CA SER A 245 1.43 9.90 -4.76
C SER A 245 1.08 9.73 -3.28
N CYS A 246 1.96 9.15 -2.46
CA CYS A 246 1.79 9.12 -1.01
C CYS A 246 1.82 10.53 -0.40
N TYR A 247 2.71 11.39 -0.88
CA TYR A 247 2.76 12.79 -0.47
C TYR A 247 1.46 13.53 -0.80
N GLU A 248 0.98 13.41 -2.04
CA GLU A 248 -0.28 14.06 -2.43
C GLU A 248 -1.48 13.53 -1.64
N TYR A 249 -1.53 12.23 -1.40
CA TYR A 249 -2.59 11.68 -0.57
C TYR A 249 -2.51 12.21 0.87
N LEU A 250 -1.30 12.34 1.43
CA LEU A 250 -1.12 12.95 2.74
C LEU A 250 -1.63 14.39 2.79
N LYS A 251 -1.33 15.20 1.77
CA LYS A 251 -1.82 16.58 1.63
C LYS A 251 -3.35 16.64 1.62
N LEU A 252 -4.00 15.78 0.83
CA LEU A 252 -5.47 15.70 0.80
C LEU A 252 -6.07 15.35 2.18
N LEU A 253 -5.41 14.49 2.96
CA LEU A 253 -5.85 14.16 4.31
C LEU A 253 -5.68 15.34 5.29
N GLU A 254 -4.62 16.12 5.14
CA GLU A 254 -4.40 17.35 5.93
C GLU A 254 -5.44 18.41 5.61
N GLU A 255 -5.78 18.60 4.34
CA GLU A 255 -6.85 19.52 3.89
C GLU A 255 -8.23 19.09 4.40
N GLU A 256 -8.56 17.78 4.34
CA GLU A 256 -9.80 17.22 4.89
C GLU A 256 -9.90 17.51 6.40
N GLU A 257 -8.81 17.34 7.14
CA GLU A 257 -8.77 17.57 8.57
C GLU A 257 -8.91 19.06 8.92
N ALA A 258 -8.19 19.93 8.22
CA ALA A 258 -8.29 21.38 8.39
C ALA A 258 -9.73 21.89 8.14
N PHE A 259 -10.38 21.37 7.10
CA PHE A 259 -11.77 21.71 6.79
C PHE A 259 -12.74 21.28 7.90
N LYS A 260 -12.56 20.09 8.48
CA LYS A 260 -13.36 19.61 9.61
C LYS A 260 -13.22 20.51 10.84
N VAL A 261 -12.00 20.92 11.17
CA VAL A 261 -11.72 21.82 12.28
C VAL A 261 -12.43 23.15 12.09
N GLU A 262 -12.40 23.72 10.88
CA GLU A 262 -13.08 25.00 10.60
C GLU A 262 -14.61 24.90 10.68
N ILE A 263 -15.20 23.79 10.21
CA ILE A 263 -16.64 23.52 10.39
C ILE A 263 -17.01 23.46 11.88
N GLN A 264 -16.21 22.73 12.69
CA GLN A 264 -16.45 22.63 14.12
C GLN A 264 -16.38 24.00 14.79
N ARG A 265 -15.33 24.78 14.51
CA ARG A 265 -15.16 26.15 15.02
C ARG A 265 -16.35 27.04 14.67
N THR A 266 -16.77 27.06 13.42
CA THR A 266 -17.92 27.84 12.95
C THR A 266 -19.21 27.39 13.64
N THR A 267 -19.40 26.11 13.87
CA THR A 267 -20.56 25.55 14.57
C THR A 267 -20.58 25.97 16.03
N GLU A 268 -19.44 25.94 16.70
CA GLU A 268 -19.32 26.41 18.09
C GLU A 268 -19.60 27.90 18.23
N ILE A 269 -19.08 28.72 17.32
CA ILE A 269 -19.36 30.17 17.30
C ILE A 269 -20.86 30.40 17.16
N ARG A 270 -21.54 29.69 16.24
CA ARG A 270 -22.99 29.81 16.06
C ARG A 270 -23.77 29.39 17.32
N LYS A 271 -23.33 28.30 17.99
CA LYS A 271 -23.95 27.86 19.24
C LYS A 271 -23.79 28.93 20.35
N LYS A 272 -22.60 29.48 20.53
CA LYS A 272 -22.33 30.55 21.52
C LYS A 272 -23.16 31.80 21.24
N LYS A 273 -23.26 32.21 19.96
CA LYS A 273 -24.08 33.36 19.57
C LYS A 273 -25.57 33.14 19.90
N LYS A 274 -26.14 31.98 19.57
CA LYS A 274 -27.52 31.64 19.91
C LYS A 274 -27.76 31.61 21.45
N GLU A 275 -26.80 31.09 22.19
CA GLU A 275 -26.90 31.06 23.65
C GLU A 275 -26.87 32.49 24.25
N GLN A 276 -26.01 33.39 23.73
CA GLN A 276 -25.95 34.77 24.11
C GLN A 276 -27.25 35.54 23.79
N GLU A 277 -27.81 35.32 22.58
CA GLU A 277 -29.11 35.88 22.17
C GLU A 277 -30.24 35.40 23.10
N ARG A 278 -30.24 34.12 23.49
CA ARG A 278 -31.19 33.60 24.49
C ARG A 278 -31.05 34.27 25.84
N ARG A 279 -29.84 34.43 26.35
CA ARG A 279 -29.60 35.13 27.64
C ARG A 279 -30.03 36.59 27.61
N GLN A 280 -29.84 37.29 26.50
CA GLN A 280 -30.29 38.68 26.32
C GLN A 280 -31.81 38.81 26.12
N GLY A 281 -32.47 37.82 25.49
CA GLY A 281 -33.91 37.77 25.27
C GLY A 281 -34.74 37.51 26.56
N TYR A 282 -34.14 36.98 27.63
CA TYR A 282 -34.78 36.80 28.94
C TYR A 282 -34.69 38.02 29.86
N GLY A 283 -34.10 39.13 29.38
CA GLY A 283 -33.87 40.35 30.17
C GLY A 283 -34.84 41.51 29.91
N LEU A 284 -35.94 41.30 29.17
CA LEU A 284 -36.96 42.35 29.00
C LEU A 284 -38.06 42.21 30.07
N PRO A 285 -38.37 43.27 30.83
CA PRO A 285 -39.46 43.27 31.82
C PRO A 285 -40.79 43.05 31.09
N ILE A 286 -41.61 42.19 31.63
CA ILE A 286 -43.02 42.07 31.25
C ILE A 286 -43.71 43.35 31.77
N GLU A 287 -43.85 44.38 30.96
CA GLU A 287 -44.81 45.43 31.21
C GLU A 287 -46.21 44.87 31.07
N GLN A 288 -46.91 44.85 32.18
CA GLN A 288 -48.33 44.61 32.25
C GLN A 288 -49.06 45.63 31.38
N ASN A 289 -49.77 45.21 30.36
CA ASN A 289 -50.85 45.99 29.82
C ASN A 289 -52.12 45.12 29.74
N THR A 290 -53.00 45.55 30.64
CA THR A 290 -54.36 45.14 30.80
C THR A 290 -55.22 45.43 29.60
N SER A 291 -56.07 44.45 29.27
CA SER A 291 -57.41 44.54 28.67
C SER A 291 -57.60 45.36 27.41
N PHE A 292 -57.98 44.71 26.34
CA PHE A 292 -59.22 45.08 25.65
C PHE A 292 -59.83 43.91 24.80
N ASN A 293 -61.13 43.93 24.82
CA ASN A 293 -62.12 42.98 24.34
C ASN A 293 -62.01 42.51 22.87
N ARG A 294 -62.28 41.24 22.67
CA ARG A 294 -63.27 40.55 21.82
C ARG A 294 -63.89 41.36 20.64
N ALA A 295 -63.60 40.92 19.45
CA ALA A 295 -64.64 40.82 18.41
C ALA A 295 -64.22 39.83 17.30
N THR A 296 -65.15 38.98 16.99
CA THR A 296 -65.26 38.00 15.94
C THR A 296 -65.15 38.60 14.54
N SER A 297 -64.47 37.93 13.59
CA SER A 297 -65.09 37.59 12.31
C SER A 297 -64.15 36.75 11.42
N THR A 298 -64.70 35.70 10.92
CA THR A 298 -64.30 34.80 9.84
C THR A 298 -63.99 35.54 8.55
N SER A 299 -62.93 35.15 7.83
CA SER A 299 -63.00 34.88 6.39
C SER A 299 -61.67 34.31 5.88
N ALA A 300 -61.77 33.22 5.16
CA ALA A 300 -60.74 32.57 4.38
C ALA A 300 -60.38 33.42 3.15
N VAL A 301 -59.08 33.57 2.89
CA VAL A 301 -58.59 33.83 1.52
C VAL A 301 -57.24 33.14 1.31
N SER A 302 -57.24 32.26 0.32
CA SER A 302 -56.06 31.64 -0.29
C SER A 302 -55.17 32.71 -0.94
N GLY A 303 -53.89 32.62 -0.73
CA GLY A 303 -52.88 33.42 -1.44
C GLY A 303 -51.58 32.66 -1.58
N LYS A 304 -51.34 32.13 -2.76
CA LYS A 304 -50.03 31.67 -3.21
C LYS A 304 -49.05 32.82 -3.20
N ASN A 305 -47.87 32.63 -2.63
CA ASN A 305 -46.75 33.48 -2.93
C ASN A 305 -45.53 32.61 -3.19
N GLU A 306 -45.18 32.56 -4.46
CA GLU A 306 -43.90 32.11 -4.98
C GLU A 306 -42.87 33.20 -4.66
N GLY A 307 -41.83 32.86 -3.91
CA GLY A 307 -40.68 33.71 -3.64
C GLY A 307 -39.39 32.91 -3.88
N ARG A 308 -38.80 33.17 -5.03
CA ARG A 308 -37.50 32.66 -5.47
C ARG A 308 -36.44 32.91 -4.42
N ASN A 309 -35.71 31.86 -4.05
CA ASN A 309 -34.35 31.96 -3.53
C ASN A 309 -33.41 31.27 -4.55
N GLU A 310 -32.90 32.09 -5.46
CA GLU A 310 -31.67 31.78 -6.21
C GLU A 310 -30.50 32.08 -5.30
N TRP A 311 -29.49 31.24 -5.38
CA TRP A 311 -28.11 31.24 -4.86
C TRP A 311 -27.80 30.05 -3.98
N LEU A 312 -27.47 28.96 -4.65
CA LEU A 312 -26.34 28.06 -4.35
C LEU A 312 -26.25 27.08 -5.51
N GLY A 313 -25.26 27.32 -6.38
CA GLY A 313 -24.86 26.38 -7.43
C GLY A 313 -24.46 25.05 -6.82
N PRO A 314 -24.65 23.93 -7.54
CA PRO A 314 -24.40 22.59 -6.97
C PRO A 314 -22.90 22.41 -6.73
N VAL A 315 -22.55 22.16 -5.48
CA VAL A 315 -21.28 21.52 -5.11
C VAL A 315 -21.36 20.13 -5.72
N ARG A 316 -20.58 19.88 -6.77
CA ARG A 316 -20.44 18.54 -7.35
C ARG A 316 -19.96 17.58 -6.26
N SER A 317 -20.82 16.67 -5.86
CA SER A 317 -20.49 15.60 -4.94
C SER A 317 -19.55 14.64 -5.65
N MET A 318 -18.55 14.10 -4.92
CA MET A 318 -17.65 13.03 -5.42
C MET A 318 -18.39 11.74 -5.88
N ALA A 319 -19.72 11.69 -5.82
CA ALA A 319 -20.54 10.59 -6.25
C ALA A 319 -20.70 10.49 -7.79
N GLU A 320 -20.44 11.58 -8.55
CA GLU A 320 -20.67 11.58 -10.00
C GLU A 320 -19.52 11.01 -10.85
N ILE A 321 -18.47 10.47 -10.23
CA ILE A 321 -17.30 9.92 -10.96
C ILE A 321 -17.42 8.40 -11.20
N VAL A 322 -18.47 7.72 -10.75
CA VAL A 322 -18.51 6.24 -10.72
C VAL A 322 -19.50 5.59 -11.72
N ASP A 323 -20.42 6.33 -12.34
CA ASP A 323 -21.42 5.74 -13.23
C ASP A 323 -21.13 6.05 -14.70
N GLY A 324 -20.48 5.10 -15.36
CA GLY A 324 -20.18 5.10 -16.80
C GLY A 324 -19.89 3.70 -17.34
N GLU A 325 -20.74 2.72 -17.05
CA GLU A 325 -20.79 1.45 -17.79
C GLU A 325 -22.19 1.27 -18.38
N GLU A 326 -22.39 1.74 -19.60
CA GLU A 326 -23.48 1.29 -20.46
C GLU A 326 -23.07 -0.01 -21.16
N GLU A 327 -23.75 -1.10 -20.77
CA GLU A 327 -23.78 -2.35 -21.54
C GLU A 327 -24.57 -2.15 -22.84
N THR A 328 -23.89 -2.16 -23.97
CA THR A 328 -24.53 -2.35 -25.26
C THR A 328 -24.89 -3.83 -25.45
N LYS A 329 -26.12 -4.18 -25.15
CA LYS A 329 -26.77 -5.41 -25.63
C LYS A 329 -27.33 -5.17 -27.03
N GLN A 330 -26.71 -5.76 -28.05
CA GLN A 330 -27.40 -6.02 -29.33
C GLN A 330 -27.81 -7.47 -29.40
N GLY A 331 -29.09 -7.65 -29.81
CA GLY A 331 -29.85 -8.84 -29.71
C GLY A 331 -29.53 -9.94 -30.72
N ALA A 332 -29.89 -11.15 -30.38
CA ALA A 332 -30.31 -12.20 -31.31
C ALA A 332 -31.47 -13.01 -30.71
N LYS A 333 -32.51 -13.16 -31.53
CA LYS A 333 -33.78 -13.79 -31.26
C LYS A 333 -33.67 -15.30 -31.06
N GLY A 334 -34.53 -15.79 -30.23
CA GLY A 334 -35.02 -17.04 -29.79
C GLY A 334 -34.96 -18.31 -30.64
N ILE A 335 -34.95 -19.43 -29.91
CA ILE A 335 -35.77 -20.64 -30.21
C ILE A 335 -36.00 -21.37 -28.86
N LYS A 336 -37.25 -21.77 -28.66
CA LYS A 336 -37.76 -22.57 -27.53
C LYS A 336 -37.40 -24.05 -27.70
N SER A 337 -37.15 -24.80 -26.61
CA SER A 337 -37.94 -25.99 -26.25
C SER A 337 -37.29 -26.83 -25.13
N ASN A 338 -38.14 -27.11 -24.14
CA ASN A 338 -38.39 -28.33 -23.38
C ASN A 338 -37.32 -28.93 -22.44
N LYS A 339 -37.70 -28.88 -21.16
CA LYS A 339 -37.37 -29.86 -20.09
C LYS A 339 -37.98 -31.22 -20.38
N PRO A 340 -37.53 -32.38 -19.78
CA PRO A 340 -37.66 -32.60 -18.35
C PRO A 340 -36.52 -33.39 -17.66
N ARG A 341 -36.55 -33.38 -16.33
CA ARG A 341 -35.91 -34.29 -15.35
C ARG A 341 -36.71 -35.63 -15.26
N PRO A 342 -36.33 -36.67 -14.43
CA PRO A 342 -35.14 -36.95 -13.65
C PRO A 342 -34.68 -38.46 -13.72
N SER A 343 -33.65 -38.91 -13.06
CA SER A 343 -33.59 -40.06 -12.13
C SER A 343 -32.22 -40.78 -12.07
N THR A 344 -31.78 -40.94 -10.84
CA THR A 344 -31.27 -42.11 -10.10
C THR A 344 -30.03 -42.88 -10.54
N SER A 345 -29.10 -42.87 -9.61
CA SER A 345 -28.43 -44.02 -8.97
C SER A 345 -27.30 -44.79 -9.67
N ALA A 346 -26.27 -44.91 -8.87
CA ALA A 346 -25.48 -46.09 -8.60
C ALA A 346 -24.28 -46.42 -9.51
N GLY A 347 -23.11 -46.36 -8.90
CA GLY A 347 -22.29 -47.59 -8.84
C GLY A 347 -20.99 -47.58 -9.63
N MET A 348 -19.98 -47.89 -8.90
CA MET A 348 -18.81 -48.74 -9.24
C MET A 348 -17.50 -48.10 -9.71
N ASN A 349 -16.63 -47.99 -8.73
CA ASN A 349 -15.34 -48.72 -8.58
C ASN A 349 -14.28 -48.79 -9.71
N LYS A 350 -13.07 -48.36 -9.27
CA LYS A 350 -11.75 -48.95 -9.54
C LYS A 350 -11.19 -48.95 -10.96
N ARG A 351 -10.10 -48.23 -11.13
CA ARG A 351 -8.84 -48.86 -11.58
C ARG A 351 -7.62 -47.98 -11.24
N ILE A 352 -6.91 -48.42 -10.22
CA ILE A 352 -5.51 -48.09 -9.92
C ILE A 352 -4.68 -48.84 -10.99
N ARG A 353 -3.79 -48.15 -11.69
CA ARG A 353 -2.64 -48.75 -12.34
C ARG A 353 -1.37 -48.10 -11.83
N SER A 354 -0.69 -48.88 -11.01
CA SER A 354 0.70 -48.77 -10.61
C SER A 354 1.63 -48.76 -11.85
N LEU A 355 2.56 -47.85 -11.89
CA LEU A 355 3.79 -48.00 -12.66
C LEU A 355 4.94 -48.06 -11.67
N LYS A 356 5.66 -49.17 -11.76
CA LYS A 356 6.79 -49.61 -10.95
C LYS A 356 8.01 -48.75 -11.21
N TYR A 357 8.70 -48.44 -10.14
CA TYR A 357 10.08 -47.97 -10.11
C TYR A 357 11.02 -49.08 -10.63
N GLY A 358 11.88 -48.77 -11.59
CA GLY A 358 13.08 -49.52 -11.95
C GLY A 358 14.27 -48.86 -11.29
N SER A 359 14.93 -49.64 -10.47
CA SER A 359 16.21 -49.37 -9.84
C SER A 359 17.35 -49.59 -10.83
N GLU A 360 18.28 -48.64 -10.94
CA GLU A 360 19.66 -48.98 -11.31
C GLU A 360 20.64 -48.06 -10.59
N GLN A 361 21.70 -48.64 -10.10
CA GLN A 361 22.75 -48.13 -9.26
C GLN A 361 23.96 -47.59 -10.08
N PRO A 362 25.03 -47.12 -9.43
CA PRO A 362 25.85 -46.00 -9.84
C PRO A 362 27.11 -46.42 -10.60
N ILE A 363 27.65 -45.49 -11.38
CA ILE A 363 29.02 -45.64 -11.93
C ILE A 363 29.91 -44.64 -11.22
N GLN A 364 30.91 -45.19 -10.53
CA GLN A 364 32.07 -44.51 -10.00
C GLN A 364 33.16 -44.37 -11.08
N ASP A 365 34.03 -43.38 -10.82
CA ASP A 365 35.43 -43.26 -11.24
C ASP A 365 35.75 -42.71 -12.64
N GLU A 366 36.36 -41.52 -12.67
CA GLU A 366 37.78 -41.40 -13.02
C GLU A 366 38.40 -40.05 -12.69
N ILE A 367 39.44 -40.13 -11.88
CA ILE A 367 40.39 -39.08 -11.46
C ILE A 367 41.50 -38.98 -12.53
N ALA A 368 41.81 -37.78 -13.00
CA ALA A 368 43.22 -37.42 -13.33
C ALA A 368 43.44 -35.93 -13.54
N SER A 369 44.00 -35.26 -12.60
CA SER A 369 45.27 -34.53 -12.59
C SER A 369 45.65 -33.67 -13.80
N LYS A 370 45.90 -32.35 -13.54
CA LYS A 370 47.16 -31.66 -13.87
C LYS A 370 47.23 -30.21 -13.29
N LYS A 371 48.08 -30.10 -12.34
CA LYS A 371 49.24 -29.15 -12.12
C LYS A 371 49.05 -27.64 -12.31
N LYS A 372 49.09 -26.97 -11.18
CA LYS A 372 50.03 -25.90 -10.73
C LYS A 372 50.65 -24.96 -11.78
N LYS A 373 50.45 -23.66 -11.61
CA LYS A 373 51.54 -22.66 -11.55
C LYS A 373 51.20 -21.50 -10.62
N LYS A 374 52.16 -21.16 -9.77
CA LYS A 374 52.25 -20.10 -8.79
C LYS A 374 53.01 -18.89 -9.40
N PRO A 375 53.33 -17.80 -8.68
CA PRO A 375 52.89 -16.44 -8.87
C PRO A 375 54.05 -15.49 -9.30
N MET A 376 53.74 -14.25 -9.62
CA MET A 376 54.78 -13.18 -9.66
C MET A 376 54.33 -11.97 -8.86
N THR A 377 55.24 -11.58 -8.03
CA THR A 377 55.28 -10.49 -7.05
C THR A 377 55.72 -9.15 -7.66
N ALA A 378 55.35 -8.07 -6.91
CA ALA A 378 56.03 -6.80 -6.69
C ALA A 378 55.76 -5.68 -7.73
N ASN A 379 55.49 -4.44 -7.37
CA ASN A 379 56.21 -3.57 -6.44
C ASN A 379 55.44 -2.29 -6.11
N LYS A 380 55.73 -1.76 -4.93
CA LYS A 380 55.38 -0.49 -4.32
C LYS A 380 55.75 0.74 -5.17
N LYS A 381 54.88 1.79 -5.10
CA LYS A 381 55.40 3.13 -4.75
C LYS A 381 54.29 3.98 -4.10
N LYS A 382 54.68 4.57 -2.95
CA LYS A 382 53.95 5.59 -2.19
C LYS A 382 54.01 6.95 -2.88
N SER A 383 52.94 7.75 -2.74
CA SER A 383 53.07 9.19 -2.50
C SER A 383 51.83 9.70 -1.77
N ASP A 384 52.05 10.22 -0.59
CA ASP A 384 51.09 10.93 0.26
C ASP A 384 50.70 12.27 -0.40
N GLN A 385 49.40 12.60 -0.42
CA GLN A 385 48.95 13.96 -0.28
C GLN A 385 47.57 13.97 0.39
N GLN A 386 47.53 14.59 1.55
CA GLN A 386 46.33 14.94 2.31
C GLN A 386 45.57 16.04 1.59
N GLN A 387 44.29 15.82 1.32
CA GLN A 387 43.31 16.88 1.12
C GLN A 387 42.05 16.50 1.92
N GLY A 388 41.49 17.49 2.64
CA GLY A 388 40.37 17.35 3.54
C GLY A 388 39.04 17.00 2.86
N PRO A 389 38.04 16.59 3.62
CA PRO A 389 36.83 15.99 3.08
C PRO A 389 35.87 17.03 2.47
N ASP A 390 35.48 16.75 1.22
CA ASP A 390 34.49 17.46 0.44
C ASP A 390 33.05 17.10 0.91
N PRO A 391 32.12 18.04 1.12
CA PRO A 391 30.78 17.78 1.62
C PRO A 391 29.86 16.96 0.66
N SER A 392 30.30 16.69 -0.57
CA SER A 392 29.55 15.87 -1.54
C SER A 392 29.60 14.35 -1.25
N THR A 393 30.41 13.92 -0.28
CA THR A 393 30.69 12.50 -0.01
C THR A 393 29.58 11.79 0.79
N SER A 394 28.70 12.52 1.47
CA SER A 394 27.66 11.89 2.32
C SER A 394 26.52 11.25 1.50
N ALA A 395 26.12 11.86 0.40
CA ALA A 395 25.08 11.33 -0.48
C ALA A 395 25.57 10.11 -1.29
N GLN A 396 26.85 10.12 -1.70
CA GLN A 396 27.45 9.00 -2.43
C GLN A 396 27.75 7.79 -1.52
N GLN A 397 28.09 8.00 -0.24
CA GLN A 397 28.30 6.90 0.69
C GLN A 397 26.99 6.24 1.14
N MET A 398 25.87 6.99 1.21
CA MET A 398 24.53 6.41 1.45
C MET A 398 24.05 5.55 0.27
N ASN A 399 24.30 5.97 -0.97
CA ASN A 399 24.00 5.17 -2.16
C ASN A 399 24.78 3.85 -2.17
N LEU A 400 26.06 3.85 -1.75
CA LEU A 400 26.90 2.65 -1.70
C LEU A 400 26.39 1.58 -0.69
N GLY A 401 25.73 1.97 0.40
CA GLY A 401 25.15 1.04 1.37
C GLY A 401 23.94 0.29 0.82
N ILE A 402 23.04 1.02 0.15
CA ILE A 402 21.84 0.46 -0.51
C ILE A 402 22.24 -0.37 -1.74
N TYR A 403 23.19 0.11 -2.53
CA TYR A 403 23.73 -0.62 -3.71
C TYR A 403 24.49 -1.88 -3.31
N LYS A 404 25.32 -1.87 -2.27
CA LYS A 404 26.01 -3.08 -1.78
C LYS A 404 25.04 -4.18 -1.37
N TYR A 405 23.88 -3.82 -0.80
CA TYR A 405 22.86 -4.80 -0.42
C TYR A 405 22.13 -5.39 -1.63
N ILE A 406 22.03 -4.64 -2.73
CA ILE A 406 21.38 -5.05 -3.99
C ILE A 406 22.39 -5.79 -4.89
N GLU A 407 23.65 -5.35 -4.98
CA GLU A 407 24.70 -5.96 -5.83
C GLU A 407 25.24 -7.30 -5.32
N VAL A 408 25.24 -7.55 -4.01
CA VAL A 408 25.70 -8.84 -3.43
C VAL A 408 24.70 -9.98 -3.70
N ASN A 409 23.50 -9.66 -4.23
CA ASN A 409 22.40 -10.63 -4.41
C ASN A 409 21.90 -10.76 -5.87
N HIS A 410 22.78 -10.47 -6.84
CA HIS A 410 22.59 -10.78 -8.27
C HIS A 410 23.45 -11.93 -8.74
#